data_ab7bd4f61d4f631c4f5659b4ba45644f
#
_entry.id   ab7bd4f61d4f631c4f5659b4ba45644f
#
_cell.length_a   1.000
_cell.length_b   1.000
_cell.length_c   1.000
_cell.angle_alpha   90.00
_cell.angle_beta   90.00
_cell.angle_gamma   90.00
#
_symmetry.space_group_name_H-M   'P 1'
#
loop_
_entity.id
_entity.type
_entity.pdbx_description
1 polymer ?
#
loop_
_entity_poly.entity_id
_entity_poly.type
_entity_poly.pdbx_seq_one_letter_code
_entity_poly.pdbx_strand_id
1 'polypeptide(L)'
;MSLGSHIRGIARVLLVSFGLLATSAVPASADITAFLGLSPTPERHTVKGFSGGLSLVIVGFEFEYSHLGEDTPQALPGLKTYSGNVFVQTPVEVKGTQFYATAGAGGYQEYLGPLEETHASLNFGGGIKVRVLGPVRLRLDYRVFRLKGEPLYPTYQRFYAGANIAF
;
A
#
# COMPACT_ATOMS: atom_id res chain seq x y z
N MET A 1 -8.91 44.22 26.12
CA MET A 1 -8.72 43.65 24.76
C MET A 1 -9.35 42.26 24.77
N SER A 2 -10.36 42.07 23.98
CA SER A 2 -11.31 40.92 24.11
C SER A 2 -10.76 39.64 23.45
N LEU A 3 -10.69 38.55 24.22
CA LEU A 3 -10.35 37.20 23.77
C LEU A 3 -11.15 36.75 22.51
N GLY A 4 -12.38 37.27 22.37
CA GLY A 4 -13.23 37.00 21.21
C GLY A 4 -12.75 37.52 19.87
N SER A 5 -11.90 38.56 19.83
CA SER A 5 -11.36 39.08 18.58
C SER A 5 -10.24 38.19 18.01
N HIS A 6 -9.45 37.57 18.86
CA HIS A 6 -8.37 36.65 18.45
C HIS A 6 -8.93 35.33 17.93
N ILE A 7 -9.97 34.78 18.57
CA ILE A 7 -10.62 33.53 18.14
C ILE A 7 -11.28 33.71 16.76
N ARG A 8 -11.94 34.86 16.52
CA ARG A 8 -12.52 35.16 15.20
C ARG A 8 -11.46 35.37 14.11
N GLY A 9 -10.30 35.91 14.47
CA GLY A 9 -9.16 36.08 13.55
C GLY A 9 -8.60 34.69 13.12
N ILE A 10 -8.35 33.81 14.08
CA ILE A 10 -7.82 32.46 13.84
C ILE A 10 -8.82 31.62 13.00
N ALA A 11 -10.10 31.69 13.31
CA ALA A 11 -11.13 30.98 12.56
C ALA A 11 -11.23 31.45 11.10
N ARG A 12 -11.07 32.78 10.85
CA ARG A 12 -11.05 33.33 9.48
C ARG A 12 -9.80 32.91 8.71
N VAL A 13 -8.65 32.91 9.33
CA VAL A 13 -7.39 32.45 8.70
C VAL A 13 -7.49 30.96 8.36
N LEU A 14 -8.00 30.12 9.24
CA LEU A 14 -8.20 28.69 8.99
C LEU A 14 -9.21 28.44 7.87
N LEU A 15 -10.32 29.20 7.82
CA LEU A 15 -11.32 29.09 6.74
C LEU A 15 -10.76 29.52 5.38
N VAL A 16 -9.98 30.60 5.34
CA VAL A 16 -9.33 31.10 4.11
C VAL A 16 -8.26 30.10 3.65
N SER A 17 -7.45 29.56 4.58
CA SER A 17 -6.44 28.54 4.24
C SER A 17 -7.07 27.24 3.72
N PHE A 18 -8.17 26.81 4.31
CA PHE A 18 -8.92 25.64 3.84
C PHE A 18 -9.59 25.89 2.48
N GLY A 19 -10.12 27.09 2.26
CA GLY A 19 -10.71 27.50 0.99
C GLY A 19 -9.67 27.59 -0.14
N LEU A 20 -8.45 28.07 0.12
CA LEU A 20 -7.37 28.10 -0.87
C LEU A 20 -6.86 26.69 -1.23
N LEU A 21 -6.85 25.75 -0.29
CA LEU A 21 -6.52 24.35 -0.55
C LEU A 21 -7.58 23.65 -1.42
N ALA A 22 -8.85 24.06 -1.30
CA ALA A 22 -9.94 23.49 -2.09
C ALA A 22 -10.00 24.00 -3.54
N THR A 23 -9.39 25.15 -3.85
CA THR A 23 -9.41 25.75 -5.20
C THR A 23 -8.27 25.29 -6.11
N SER A 24 -7.20 24.71 -5.56
CA SER A 24 -6.20 24.00 -6.37
C SER A 24 -6.69 22.57 -6.58
N ALA A 25 -7.44 22.34 -7.66
CA ALA A 25 -7.78 20.97 -8.11
C ALA A 25 -6.48 20.27 -8.54
N VAL A 26 -5.73 19.77 -7.56
CA VAL A 26 -4.62 18.85 -7.83
C VAL A 26 -5.25 17.60 -8.42
N PRO A 27 -4.85 17.15 -9.62
CA PRO A 27 -5.41 15.95 -10.21
C PRO A 27 -5.16 14.77 -9.27
N ALA A 28 -6.22 14.35 -8.59
CA ALA A 28 -6.23 13.15 -7.79
C ALA A 28 -6.61 11.99 -8.70
N SER A 29 -5.90 10.89 -8.61
CA SER A 29 -6.21 9.64 -9.30
C SER A 29 -6.44 8.57 -8.27
N ALA A 30 -7.52 7.83 -8.41
CA ALA A 30 -7.76 6.62 -7.65
C ALA A 30 -7.33 5.40 -8.46
N ASP A 31 -6.87 4.36 -7.79
CA ASP A 31 -6.60 3.09 -8.46
C ASP A 31 -6.95 1.88 -7.60
N ILE A 32 -7.27 0.78 -8.25
CA ILE A 32 -7.51 -0.52 -7.64
C ILE A 32 -6.63 -1.54 -8.36
N THR A 33 -5.99 -2.41 -7.61
CA THR A 33 -5.14 -3.48 -8.13
C THR A 33 -5.60 -4.82 -7.57
N ALA A 34 -5.77 -5.82 -8.41
CA ALA A 34 -5.80 -7.21 -8.02
C ALA A 34 -4.50 -7.87 -8.48
N PHE A 35 -3.86 -8.66 -7.62
CA PHE A 35 -2.54 -9.21 -7.90
C PHE A 35 -2.38 -10.65 -7.47
N LEU A 36 -1.48 -11.32 -8.16
CA LEU A 36 -0.91 -12.62 -7.83
C LEU A 36 0.60 -12.49 -7.76
N GLY A 37 1.24 -13.32 -6.96
CA GLY A 37 2.68 -13.24 -6.80
C GLY A 37 3.29 -14.46 -6.13
N LEU A 38 4.56 -14.31 -5.84
CA LEU A 38 5.36 -15.33 -5.17
C LEU A 38 6.10 -14.71 -3.99
N SER A 39 6.14 -15.42 -2.88
CA SER A 39 7.01 -15.16 -1.74
C SER A 39 8.13 -16.21 -1.76
N PRO A 40 9.38 -15.87 -2.15
CA PRO A 40 10.47 -16.84 -2.14
C PRO A 40 11.05 -17.08 -0.75
N THR A 41 10.64 -16.31 0.26
CA THR A 41 11.09 -16.43 1.66
C THR A 41 9.89 -16.54 2.58
N PRO A 42 9.92 -17.43 3.62
CA PRO A 42 11.00 -18.38 3.95
C PRO A 42 11.15 -19.50 2.92
N GLU A 43 10.06 -19.91 2.28
CA GLU A 43 9.99 -20.83 1.17
C GLU A 43 9.00 -20.34 0.11
N ARG A 44 8.98 -20.99 -1.04
CA ARG A 44 8.22 -20.54 -2.21
C ARG A 44 6.72 -20.72 -2.04
N HIS A 45 6.01 -19.64 -1.70
CA HIS A 45 4.55 -19.60 -1.56
C HIS A 45 3.90 -18.69 -2.59
N THR A 46 2.70 -19.06 -3.01
CA THR A 46 1.86 -18.17 -3.82
C THR A 46 1.20 -17.12 -2.93
N VAL A 47 1.28 -15.88 -3.37
CA VAL A 47 0.62 -14.73 -2.75
C VAL A 47 -0.51 -14.27 -3.65
N LYS A 48 -1.65 -13.94 -3.06
CA LYS A 48 -2.76 -13.27 -3.76
C LYS A 48 -3.29 -12.13 -2.91
N GLY A 49 -3.79 -11.10 -3.57
CA GLY A 49 -4.33 -9.96 -2.82
C GLY A 49 -4.91 -8.88 -3.71
N PHE A 50 -5.26 -7.80 -3.04
CA PHE A 50 -5.74 -6.60 -3.70
C PHE A 50 -5.23 -5.35 -2.96
N SER A 51 -5.19 -4.25 -3.67
CA SER A 51 -4.94 -2.93 -3.10
C SER A 51 -5.83 -1.88 -3.72
N GLY A 52 -6.06 -0.81 -2.99
CA GLY A 52 -6.77 0.36 -3.49
C GLY A 52 -6.13 1.62 -2.92
N GLY A 53 -5.99 2.64 -3.75
CA GLY A 53 -5.26 3.84 -3.38
C GLY A 53 -5.75 5.11 -4.05
N LEU A 54 -5.22 6.21 -3.52
CA LEU A 54 -5.40 7.57 -4.02
C LEU A 54 -4.03 8.21 -4.18
N SER A 55 -3.78 8.88 -5.29
CA SER A 55 -2.55 9.60 -5.54
C SER A 55 -2.79 11.05 -5.91
N LEU A 56 -1.92 11.92 -5.42
CA LEU A 56 -1.82 13.33 -5.75
C LEU A 56 -0.50 13.52 -6.49
N VAL A 57 -0.52 13.47 -7.83
CA VAL A 57 0.65 13.63 -8.71
C VAL A 57 1.85 12.74 -8.35
N ILE A 58 2.55 13.06 -7.25
CA ILE A 58 3.80 12.39 -6.84
C ILE A 58 3.60 11.49 -5.63
N VAL A 59 2.74 11.88 -4.69
CA VAL A 59 2.52 11.15 -3.43
C VAL A 59 1.15 10.52 -3.43
N GLY A 60 1.05 9.32 -2.90
CA GLY A 60 -0.24 8.66 -2.72
C GLY A 60 -0.29 7.78 -1.47
N PHE A 61 -1.50 7.33 -1.20
CA PHE A 61 -1.82 6.43 -0.10
C PHE A 61 -2.49 5.19 -0.67
N GLU A 62 -2.13 4.03 -0.15
CA GLU A 62 -2.66 2.75 -0.59
C GLU A 62 -2.97 1.88 0.62
N PHE A 63 -4.13 1.24 0.60
CA PHE A 63 -4.43 0.09 1.46
C PHE A 63 -4.15 -1.18 0.67
N GLU A 64 -3.49 -2.15 1.29
CA GLU A 64 -3.22 -3.46 0.70
C GLU A 64 -3.65 -4.58 1.65
N TYR A 65 -4.32 -5.57 1.08
CA TYR A 65 -4.56 -6.87 1.69
C TYR A 65 -3.89 -7.95 0.87
N SER A 66 -3.18 -8.87 1.55
CA SER A 66 -2.65 -10.05 0.88
C SER A 66 -2.72 -11.31 1.75
N HIS A 67 -2.72 -12.44 1.09
CA HIS A 67 -2.87 -13.75 1.68
C HIS A 67 -1.89 -14.75 1.04
N LEU A 68 -1.13 -15.43 1.91
CA LEU A 68 -0.35 -16.63 1.60
C LEU A 68 -1.05 -17.83 2.25
N GLY A 69 -1.24 -18.90 1.50
CA GLY A 69 -1.77 -20.16 2.05
C GLY A 69 -0.76 -20.84 2.97
N GLU A 70 -1.24 -21.58 3.95
CA GLU A 70 -0.42 -22.50 4.74
C GLU A 70 -0.08 -23.76 3.94
N ASP A 71 1.04 -24.38 4.27
CA ASP A 71 1.39 -25.72 3.84
C ASP A 71 1.72 -26.55 5.09
N THR A 72 0.70 -27.18 5.66
CA THR A 72 0.80 -27.96 6.89
C THR A 72 1.78 -29.15 6.78
N PRO A 73 1.85 -29.92 5.67
CA PRO A 73 2.84 -30.96 5.46
C PRO A 73 4.28 -30.50 5.55
N GLN A 74 4.56 -29.25 5.15
CA GLN A 74 5.90 -28.66 5.19
C GLN A 74 6.13 -27.76 6.43
N ALA A 75 5.15 -27.70 7.35
CA ALA A 75 5.15 -26.81 8.51
C ALA A 75 5.36 -25.32 8.16
N LEU A 76 4.83 -24.90 7.00
CA LEU A 76 4.93 -23.52 6.54
C LEU A 76 3.65 -22.76 6.89
N PRO A 77 3.77 -21.65 7.64
CA PRO A 77 2.62 -20.90 8.08
C PRO A 77 1.94 -20.16 6.93
N GLY A 78 0.63 -20.08 6.99
CA GLY A 78 -0.13 -19.13 6.22
C GLY A 78 -0.01 -17.73 6.81
N LEU A 79 -0.10 -16.71 5.97
CA LEU A 79 0.06 -15.34 6.37
C LEU A 79 -0.96 -14.43 5.68
N LYS A 80 -1.76 -13.74 6.46
CA LYS A 80 -2.59 -12.63 6.00
C LYS A 80 -1.95 -11.33 6.43
N THR A 81 -1.88 -10.34 5.55
CA THR A 81 -1.35 -9.00 5.89
C THR A 81 -2.33 -7.92 5.46
N TYR A 82 -2.42 -6.89 6.30
CA TYR A 82 -3.19 -5.68 6.06
C TYR A 82 -2.26 -4.51 6.26
N SER A 83 -2.11 -3.63 5.30
CA SER A 83 -1.21 -2.47 5.45
C SER A 83 -1.77 -1.21 4.84
N GLY A 84 -1.54 -0.09 5.54
CA GLY A 84 -1.64 1.25 5.00
C GLY A 84 -0.25 1.69 4.55
N ASN A 85 -0.15 2.16 3.31
CA ASN A 85 1.11 2.50 2.67
C ASN A 85 1.08 3.95 2.17
N VAL A 86 2.21 4.60 2.26
CA VAL A 86 2.51 5.84 1.53
C VAL A 86 3.42 5.46 0.38
N PHE A 87 3.16 5.99 -0.79
CA PHE A 87 4.06 5.81 -1.93
C PHE A 87 4.39 7.13 -2.60
N VAL A 88 5.57 7.17 -3.21
CA VAL A 88 6.01 8.24 -4.09
C VAL A 88 6.19 7.66 -5.49
N GLN A 89 5.73 8.39 -6.50
CA GLN A 89 5.74 7.95 -7.88
C GLN A 89 6.27 9.03 -8.81
N THR A 90 6.75 8.63 -9.99
CA THR A 90 7.15 9.59 -11.00
C THR A 90 5.94 10.44 -11.43
N PRO A 91 6.09 11.77 -11.51
CA PRO A 91 4.96 12.68 -11.82
C PRO A 91 4.45 12.51 -13.26
N VAL A 92 5.26 11.94 -14.11
CA VAL A 92 4.93 11.66 -15.52
C VAL A 92 5.29 10.22 -15.88
N GLU A 93 4.51 9.64 -16.76
CA GLU A 93 4.82 8.34 -17.34
C GLU A 93 5.93 8.48 -18.40
N VAL A 94 6.96 7.67 -18.27
CA VAL A 94 8.03 7.57 -19.27
C VAL A 94 7.70 6.40 -20.19
N LYS A 95 7.32 6.69 -21.44
CA LYS A 95 6.87 5.67 -22.43
C LYS A 95 5.77 4.75 -21.89
N GLY A 96 4.77 5.34 -21.19
CA GLY A 96 3.66 4.59 -20.59
C GLY A 96 4.00 3.84 -19.31
N THR A 97 5.19 4.04 -18.77
CA THR A 97 5.66 3.41 -17.52
C THR A 97 5.79 4.44 -16.41
N GLN A 98 5.23 4.15 -15.25
CA GLN A 98 5.34 4.93 -14.03
C GLN A 98 6.08 4.11 -12.97
N PHE A 99 7.11 4.68 -12.38
CA PHE A 99 7.89 4.07 -11.29
C PHE A 99 7.37 4.58 -9.95
N TYR A 100 7.42 3.73 -8.92
CA TYR A 100 7.09 4.14 -7.56
C TYR A 100 7.90 3.39 -6.51
N ALA A 101 8.05 4.02 -5.35
CA ALA A 101 8.55 3.43 -4.13
C ALA A 101 7.49 3.56 -3.05
N THR A 102 7.39 2.58 -2.16
CA THR A 102 6.36 2.52 -1.12
C THR A 102 6.93 2.08 0.20
N ALA A 103 6.33 2.59 1.29
CA ALA A 103 6.56 2.12 2.63
C ALA A 103 5.26 2.17 3.42
N GLY A 104 5.07 1.24 4.35
CA GLY A 104 3.85 1.17 5.11
C GLY A 104 3.97 0.38 6.40
N ALA A 105 2.89 0.44 7.15
CA ALA A 105 2.71 -0.29 8.38
C ALA A 105 1.31 -0.92 8.42
N GLY A 106 1.18 -1.98 9.19
CA GLY A 106 -0.11 -2.66 9.35
C GLY A 106 -0.04 -3.80 10.33
N GLY A 107 -0.96 -4.73 10.16
CA GLY A 107 -1.01 -5.97 10.91
C GLY A 107 -0.79 -7.19 10.02
N TYR A 108 -0.40 -8.27 10.65
CA TYR A 108 -0.38 -9.58 10.04
C TYR A 108 -1.04 -10.60 10.98
N GLN A 109 -1.58 -11.63 10.38
CA GLN A 109 -2.10 -12.81 11.04
C GLN A 109 -1.35 -14.01 10.47
N GLU A 110 -0.55 -14.67 11.31
CA GLU A 110 0.16 -15.90 11.00
C GLU A 110 -0.65 -17.07 11.55
N TYR A 111 -0.80 -18.13 10.80
CA TYR A 111 -1.54 -19.32 11.22
C TYR A 111 -0.87 -20.59 10.69
N LEU A 112 -0.83 -21.61 11.56
CA LEU A 112 -0.36 -22.95 11.23
C LEU A 112 -1.18 -23.97 12.02
N GLY A 113 -2.09 -24.67 11.34
CA GLY A 113 -3.06 -25.54 11.98
C GLY A 113 -3.95 -24.78 12.97
N PRO A 114 -4.00 -25.18 14.27
CA PRO A 114 -4.80 -24.50 15.28
C PRO A 114 -4.13 -23.26 15.88
N LEU A 115 -2.87 -22.99 15.57
CA LEU A 115 -2.11 -21.85 16.10
C LEU A 115 -2.36 -20.61 15.23
N GLU A 116 -2.71 -19.53 15.87
CA GLU A 116 -2.98 -18.26 15.21
C GLU A 116 -2.44 -17.10 16.06
N GLU A 117 -1.63 -16.24 15.44
CA GLU A 117 -1.06 -15.08 16.09
C GLU A 117 -1.24 -13.83 15.22
N THR A 118 -1.49 -12.68 15.88
CA THR A 118 -1.68 -11.41 15.22
C THR A 118 -0.79 -10.36 15.85
N HIS A 119 0.05 -9.73 15.02
CA HIS A 119 0.98 -8.68 15.44
C HIS A 119 1.14 -7.61 14.35
N ALA A 120 1.93 -6.57 14.67
CA ALA A 120 2.24 -5.49 13.74
C ALA A 120 3.27 -5.90 12.68
N SER A 121 3.15 -5.30 11.50
CA SER A 121 4.12 -5.46 10.41
C SER A 121 4.52 -4.12 9.82
N LEU A 122 5.73 -4.06 9.28
CA LEU A 122 6.21 -2.97 8.45
C LEU A 122 6.50 -3.51 7.05
N ASN A 123 6.30 -2.70 6.03
CA ASN A 123 6.68 -3.07 4.68
C ASN A 123 7.33 -1.91 3.95
N PHE A 124 8.18 -2.23 2.99
CA PHE A 124 8.78 -1.29 2.06
C PHE A 124 9.09 -1.99 0.74
N GLY A 125 9.09 -1.23 -0.32
CA GLY A 125 9.32 -1.77 -1.64
C GLY A 125 9.13 -0.75 -2.74
N GLY A 126 8.84 -1.24 -3.92
CA GLY A 126 8.56 -0.41 -5.08
C GLY A 126 8.25 -1.25 -6.29
N GLY A 127 7.91 -0.58 -7.37
CA GLY A 127 7.51 -1.26 -8.58
C GLY A 127 7.29 -0.31 -9.75
N ILE A 128 6.65 -0.86 -10.75
CA ILE A 128 6.28 -0.15 -11.96
C ILE A 128 4.82 -0.41 -12.31
N LYS A 129 4.18 0.61 -12.88
CA LYS A 129 2.86 0.51 -13.50
C LYS A 129 3.04 0.78 -15.01
N VAL A 130 2.72 -0.18 -15.85
CA VAL A 130 2.85 -0.07 -17.30
C VAL A 130 1.45 0.02 -17.91
N ARG A 131 1.17 1.07 -18.64
CA ARG A 131 -0.12 1.26 -19.35
C ARG A 131 -0.25 0.22 -20.45
N VAL A 132 -1.38 -0.50 -20.42
CA VAL A 132 -1.70 -1.53 -21.43
C VAL A 132 -2.78 -1.03 -22.39
N LEU A 133 -3.94 -0.63 -21.83
CA LEU A 133 -5.07 -0.14 -22.64
C LEU A 133 -5.98 0.76 -21.80
N GLY A 134 -6.17 2.01 -22.23
CA GLY A 134 -7.03 2.96 -21.54
C GLY A 134 -6.64 3.11 -20.05
N PRO A 135 -7.57 2.88 -19.10
CA PRO A 135 -7.29 2.97 -17.68
C PRO A 135 -6.56 1.72 -17.11
N VAL A 136 -6.40 0.66 -17.92
CA VAL A 136 -5.81 -0.61 -17.47
C VAL A 136 -4.29 -0.55 -17.55
N ARG A 137 -3.65 -0.90 -16.44
CA ARG A 137 -2.18 -0.98 -16.31
C ARG A 137 -1.78 -2.35 -15.79
N LEU A 138 -0.64 -2.84 -16.24
CA LEU A 138 0.08 -3.94 -15.59
C LEU A 138 0.92 -3.35 -14.46
N ARG A 139 0.76 -3.86 -13.24
CA ARG A 139 1.57 -3.48 -12.09
C ARG A 139 2.53 -4.62 -11.75
N LEU A 140 3.81 -4.31 -11.64
CA LEU A 140 4.83 -5.21 -11.11
C LEU A 140 5.42 -4.58 -9.86
N ASP A 141 5.49 -5.35 -8.77
CA ASP A 141 5.82 -4.87 -7.44
C ASP A 141 6.79 -5.82 -6.75
N TYR A 142 7.74 -5.29 -6.02
CA TYR A 142 8.58 -6.02 -5.09
C TYR A 142 8.46 -5.40 -3.71
N ARG A 143 8.18 -6.22 -2.69
CA ARG A 143 8.06 -5.78 -1.29
C ARG A 143 8.79 -6.68 -0.33
N VAL A 144 9.29 -6.04 0.72
CA VAL A 144 9.85 -6.71 1.90
C VAL A 144 8.94 -6.38 3.08
N PHE A 145 8.43 -7.41 3.73
CA PHE A 145 7.66 -7.31 4.96
C PHE A 145 8.53 -7.70 6.13
N ARG A 146 8.52 -6.88 7.19
CA ARG A 146 9.15 -7.18 8.47
C ARG A 146 8.07 -7.33 9.52
N LEU A 147 7.93 -8.53 10.04
CA LEU A 147 6.97 -8.89 11.05
C LEU A 147 7.53 -8.57 12.43
N LYS A 148 6.69 -8.08 13.32
CA LYS A 148 7.00 -7.79 14.72
C LYS A 148 6.36 -8.88 15.61
N GLY A 149 6.76 -8.94 16.88
CA GLY A 149 6.36 -10.03 17.78
C GLY A 149 7.33 -11.20 17.66
N GLU A 150 6.81 -12.41 17.77
CA GLU A 150 7.58 -13.66 17.69
C GLU A 150 7.12 -14.52 16.51
N PRO A 151 7.15 -14.01 15.26
CA PRO A 151 6.74 -14.79 14.11
C PRO A 151 7.71 -15.93 13.84
N LEU A 152 7.24 -17.03 13.25
CA LEU A 152 8.10 -18.13 12.81
C LEU A 152 9.20 -17.62 11.86
N TYR A 153 8.85 -16.65 11.01
CA TYR A 153 9.79 -16.01 10.10
C TYR A 153 9.63 -14.49 10.15
N PRO A 154 10.67 -13.73 10.54
CA PRO A 154 10.53 -12.29 10.74
C PRO A 154 10.53 -11.46 9.45
N THR A 155 10.91 -12.05 8.31
CA THR A 155 11.00 -11.32 7.04
C THR A 155 10.47 -12.14 5.88
N TYR A 156 9.57 -11.51 5.11
CA TYR A 156 9.02 -12.06 3.87
C TYR A 156 9.34 -11.13 2.70
N GLN A 157 9.87 -11.70 1.63
CA GLN A 157 10.02 -11.01 0.35
C GLN A 157 8.90 -11.45 -0.58
N ARG A 158 8.36 -10.52 -1.36
CA ARG A 158 7.22 -10.79 -2.25
C ARG A 158 7.43 -10.11 -3.60
N PHE A 159 7.10 -10.83 -4.65
CA PHE A 159 7.03 -10.33 -6.02
C PHE A 159 5.59 -10.46 -6.51
N TYR A 160 5.01 -9.38 -6.98
CA TYR A 160 3.63 -9.35 -7.47
C TYR A 160 3.59 -8.98 -8.94
N ALA A 161 2.61 -9.55 -9.64
CA ALA A 161 2.11 -9.04 -10.90
C ALA A 161 0.60 -8.86 -10.77
N GLY A 162 0.07 -7.72 -11.19
CA GLY A 162 -1.34 -7.39 -10.99
C GLY A 162 -1.92 -6.55 -12.12
N ALA A 163 -3.24 -6.67 -12.27
CA ALA A 163 -4.02 -5.75 -13.07
C ALA A 163 -4.42 -4.55 -12.22
N ASN A 164 -4.05 -3.36 -12.66
CA ASN A 164 -4.37 -2.10 -12.01
C ASN A 164 -5.32 -1.29 -12.92
N ILE A 165 -6.38 -0.76 -12.35
CA ILE A 165 -7.34 0.11 -13.03
C ILE A 165 -7.26 1.48 -12.35
N ALA A 166 -6.94 2.52 -13.12
CA ALA A 166 -6.86 3.90 -12.66
C ALA A 166 -8.06 4.72 -13.16
N PHE A 167 -8.61 5.58 -12.33
CA PHE A 167 -9.74 6.46 -12.64
C PHE A 167 -9.69 7.78 -11.86
#